data_7cc2478a1648a2933e6d2ba6c0606178
#
_entry.id   7cc2478a1648a2933e6d2ba6c0606178
#
_cell.length_a   1.000
_cell.length_b   1.000
_cell.length_c   1.000
_cell.angle_alpha   90.00
_cell.angle_beta   90.00
_cell.angle_gamma   90.00
#
_symmetry.space_group_name_H-M   'P 1'
#
loop_
_entity.id
_entity.type
_entity.pdbx_description
1 polymer ?
#
loop_
_entity_poly.entity_id
_entity_poly.type
_entity_poly.pdbx_seq_one_letter_code
_entity_poly.pdbx_strand_id
1 'polypeptide(L)'
;MKGLKAKWNGASQLMRRTIVITVVMAVLAVCCLGKLVYIQLIEGPQLAMAAQQSRTLKVTLQAKRGKIMDTNGVVLAQSVERYTIIGNPDAAQTFEPTACTAATKPYCQQLDGKPLTTTGVAAVSQLLAPLLGMSASEIGGKLSGTGQYAVLKKDVTPEVKRKISQLYLGGIVYSELSNERLYSNGTLMGALLGGVNAEGEGVAGIEQLQNKTLTGTDGYQVYQQGNGGEEIPGTMTDSKEAVDGSNVTLTIDRDVQWRVEKILADAQEKYKARWGIGVVEDVRTGEIIALADTDKIEAGSGDAKVQVARSVNQVFEPGSIGKVFTMGGLLQEKLHHMGDRFTVPDSITLEGQTYKDSFNHGAERWTLAGVLEQSSNVGTIQASDNFPDDKRYEYLSKFGIGQPSSLHLPGESQGVLTPANAWDGRTRNTVLFGQGYSTNALQLTNAIAVVANKGVMKPQSIIKSVTASNGREEKVNPGESKRVVDESVANELLNAMESVAEHYQKFAGVSGYRVASKSGTAEIV
;
A
#
# COMPACT_ATOMS: atom_id res chain seq x y z
N MET A 1 91.77 -21.93 1.66
CA MET A 1 91.49 -21.60 3.10
C MET A 1 92.76 -21.30 3.90
N LYS A 2 93.95 -21.85 3.60
CA LYS A 2 95.26 -21.59 4.34
C LYS A 2 95.78 -20.14 4.16
N GLY A 3 95.60 -19.49 3.02
CA GLY A 3 96.09 -18.12 2.74
C GLY A 3 95.25 -17.01 3.45
N LEU A 4 93.94 -17.20 3.69
CA LEU A 4 93.13 -16.23 4.38
C LEU A 4 93.37 -16.22 5.92
N LYS A 5 93.68 -17.38 6.51
CA LYS A 5 94.09 -17.46 7.92
C LYS A 5 95.42 -16.78 8.23
N ALA A 6 96.40 -16.83 7.32
CA ALA A 6 97.68 -16.17 7.49
C ALA A 6 97.55 -14.65 7.43
N LYS A 7 96.72 -14.08 6.52
CA LYS A 7 96.46 -12.62 6.45
C LYS A 7 95.65 -12.10 7.63
N TRP A 8 94.78 -12.91 8.18
CA TRP A 8 94.01 -12.57 9.39
C TRP A 8 94.86 -12.43 10.64
N ASN A 9 95.84 -13.34 10.82
CA ASN A 9 96.75 -13.32 11.99
C ASN A 9 97.75 -12.19 12.00
N GLY A 10 98.06 -11.56 10.87
CA GLY A 10 98.98 -10.40 10.74
C GLY A 10 98.26 -9.04 10.83
N ALA A 11 96.95 -8.98 10.84
CA ALA A 11 96.21 -7.72 10.86
C ALA A 11 96.10 -7.13 12.27
N SER A 12 96.21 -5.78 12.39
CA SER A 12 96.04 -5.09 13.69
C SER A 12 94.62 -5.35 14.28
N GLN A 13 94.48 -5.29 15.60
CA GLN A 13 93.23 -5.50 16.27
C GLN A 13 92.09 -4.60 15.70
N LEU A 14 92.42 -3.37 15.34
CA LEU A 14 91.47 -2.43 14.76
C LEU A 14 90.96 -2.94 13.38
N MET A 15 91.91 -3.40 12.52
CA MET A 15 91.56 -3.92 11.22
C MET A 15 90.68 -5.18 11.25
N ARG A 16 90.90 -6.09 12.23
CA ARG A 16 90.07 -7.26 12.42
C ARG A 16 88.63 -6.89 12.90
N ARG A 17 88.52 -5.91 13.79
CA ARG A 17 87.19 -5.40 14.23
C ARG A 17 86.44 -4.74 13.08
N THR A 18 87.12 -3.91 12.25
CA THR A 18 86.52 -3.27 11.09
C THR A 18 86.04 -4.30 10.06
N ILE A 19 86.83 -5.33 9.77
CA ILE A 19 86.46 -6.39 8.82
C ILE A 19 85.24 -7.18 9.38
N VAL A 20 85.24 -7.51 10.69
CA VAL A 20 84.09 -8.20 11.28
C VAL A 20 82.82 -7.35 11.20
N ILE A 21 82.90 -6.05 11.53
CA ILE A 21 81.76 -5.13 11.45
C ILE A 21 81.31 -5.02 9.98
N THR A 22 82.18 -4.88 9.02
CA THR A 22 81.84 -4.80 7.61
C THR A 22 81.14 -6.08 7.10
N VAL A 23 81.64 -7.25 7.52
CA VAL A 23 81.00 -8.54 7.16
C VAL A 23 79.64 -8.65 7.78
N VAL A 24 79.52 -8.30 9.08
CA VAL A 24 78.23 -8.30 9.74
C VAL A 24 77.23 -7.35 9.05
N MET A 25 77.64 -6.13 8.71
CA MET A 25 76.84 -5.16 8.00
C MET A 25 76.45 -5.65 6.58
N ALA A 26 77.41 -6.31 5.86
CA ALA A 26 77.08 -6.89 4.56
C ALA A 26 76.07 -8.04 4.66
N VAL A 27 76.22 -8.91 5.66
CA VAL A 27 75.23 -9.98 5.91
C VAL A 27 73.84 -9.41 6.27
N LEU A 28 73.78 -8.40 7.14
CA LEU A 28 72.54 -7.72 7.45
C LEU A 28 71.91 -7.07 6.21
N ALA A 29 72.71 -6.41 5.37
CA ALA A 29 72.23 -5.82 4.14
C ALA A 29 71.64 -6.88 3.18
N VAL A 30 72.31 -8.02 3.02
CA VAL A 30 71.83 -9.15 2.21
C VAL A 30 70.52 -9.73 2.78
N CYS A 31 70.42 -9.90 4.11
CA CYS A 31 69.19 -10.35 4.77
C CYS A 31 68.05 -9.35 4.56
N CYS A 32 68.32 -8.04 4.70
CA CYS A 32 67.32 -7.00 4.44
C CYS A 32 66.83 -7.00 3.00
N LEU A 33 67.77 -7.10 2.02
CA LEU A 33 67.45 -7.21 0.60
C LEU A 33 66.64 -8.48 0.32
N GLY A 34 67.02 -9.61 0.86
CA GLY A 34 66.28 -10.87 0.75
C GLY A 34 64.85 -10.76 1.30
N LYS A 35 64.66 -10.13 2.47
CA LYS A 35 63.34 -9.89 3.07
C LYS A 35 62.52 -8.90 2.24
N LEU A 36 63.15 -7.86 1.68
CA LEU A 36 62.48 -6.90 0.81
C LEU A 36 61.97 -7.57 -0.47
N VAL A 37 62.78 -8.39 -1.11
CA VAL A 37 62.41 -9.19 -2.28
C VAL A 37 61.26 -10.13 -1.94
N TYR A 38 61.34 -10.81 -0.81
CA TYR A 38 60.28 -11.70 -0.34
C TYR A 38 58.94 -10.95 -0.11
N ILE A 39 58.99 -9.80 0.57
CA ILE A 39 57.79 -8.98 0.80
C ILE A 39 57.24 -8.47 -0.53
N GLN A 40 58.07 -7.96 -1.45
CA GLN A 40 57.58 -7.37 -2.69
C GLN A 40 57.06 -8.38 -3.72
N LEU A 41 57.71 -9.56 -3.83
CA LEU A 41 57.38 -10.53 -4.88
C LEU A 41 56.42 -11.63 -4.40
N ILE A 42 56.41 -11.96 -3.11
CA ILE A 42 55.62 -13.07 -2.57
C ILE A 42 54.47 -12.57 -1.69
N GLU A 43 54.73 -11.75 -0.69
CA GLU A 43 53.70 -11.23 0.20
C GLU A 43 52.91 -10.04 -0.39
N GLY A 44 53.59 -9.18 -1.19
CA GLY A 44 53.04 -7.94 -1.72
C GLY A 44 51.73 -8.12 -2.50
N PRO A 45 51.67 -9.04 -3.46
CA PRO A 45 50.43 -9.29 -4.21
C PRO A 45 49.28 -9.77 -3.31
N GLN A 46 49.56 -10.60 -2.32
CA GLN A 46 48.53 -11.09 -1.37
C GLN A 46 48.03 -9.97 -0.45
N LEU A 47 48.95 -9.15 0.07
CA LEU A 47 48.59 -7.98 0.88
C LEU A 47 47.84 -6.93 0.08
N ALA A 48 48.22 -6.71 -1.19
CA ALA A 48 47.52 -5.80 -2.09
C ALA A 48 46.07 -6.29 -2.37
N MET A 49 45.92 -7.60 -2.66
CA MET A 49 44.58 -8.19 -2.85
C MET A 49 43.72 -8.11 -1.55
N ALA A 50 44.29 -8.42 -0.41
CA ALA A 50 43.58 -8.32 0.87
C ALA A 50 43.19 -6.87 1.19
N ALA A 51 44.06 -5.91 0.94
CA ALA A 51 43.76 -4.48 1.09
C ALA A 51 42.71 -4.00 0.09
N GLN A 52 42.71 -4.50 -1.13
CA GLN A 52 41.69 -4.20 -2.13
C GLN A 52 40.34 -4.81 -1.73
N GLN A 53 40.31 -6.06 -1.29
CA GLN A 53 39.10 -6.72 -0.83
C GLN A 53 38.49 -6.02 0.41
N SER A 54 39.31 -5.58 1.36
CA SER A 54 38.85 -4.87 2.54
C SER A 54 38.28 -3.48 2.29
N ARG A 55 38.61 -2.88 1.12
CA ARG A 55 38.09 -1.57 0.71
C ARG A 55 36.94 -1.66 -0.31
N THR A 56 36.73 -2.84 -0.90
CA THR A 56 35.68 -3.01 -1.90
C THR A 56 34.34 -3.17 -1.19
N LEU A 57 33.42 -2.28 -1.50
CA LEU A 57 32.07 -2.26 -0.95
C LEU A 57 31.06 -2.49 -2.07
N LYS A 58 30.06 -3.34 -1.82
CA LYS A 58 28.89 -3.46 -2.65
C LYS A 58 27.75 -2.66 -2.01
N VAL A 59 27.35 -1.58 -2.65
CA VAL A 59 26.26 -0.72 -2.21
C VAL A 59 25.02 -1.03 -3.01
N THR A 60 23.89 -1.27 -2.34
CA THR A 60 22.58 -1.47 -2.97
C THR A 60 22.02 -0.13 -3.42
N LEU A 61 21.61 -0.05 -4.68
CA LEU A 61 20.84 1.06 -5.22
C LEU A 61 19.37 0.72 -5.09
N GLN A 62 18.71 1.31 -4.11
CA GLN A 62 17.31 1.03 -3.86
C GLN A 62 16.41 1.54 -4.98
N ALA A 63 15.60 0.66 -5.56
CA ALA A 63 14.54 1.03 -6.48
C ALA A 63 13.42 1.79 -5.75
N LYS A 64 12.82 2.77 -6.41
CA LYS A 64 11.64 3.46 -5.89
C LYS A 64 10.41 2.61 -6.15
N ARG A 65 9.55 2.48 -5.15
CA ARG A 65 8.23 1.89 -5.31
C ARG A 65 7.37 2.80 -6.20
N GLY A 66 6.66 2.23 -7.17
CA GLY A 66 5.81 2.94 -8.11
C GLY A 66 4.73 3.79 -7.42
N LYS A 67 4.26 4.82 -8.10
CA LYS A 67 3.19 5.71 -7.60
C LYS A 67 1.83 5.04 -7.70
N ILE A 68 0.93 5.39 -6.79
CA ILE A 68 -0.51 5.16 -6.92
C ILE A 68 -1.15 6.51 -7.22
N MET A 69 -1.94 6.58 -8.29
CA MET A 69 -2.59 7.80 -8.76
C MET A 69 -4.08 7.56 -8.93
N ASP A 70 -4.88 8.62 -8.82
CA ASP A 70 -6.29 8.60 -9.19
C ASP A 70 -6.48 8.56 -10.72
N THR A 71 -7.71 8.51 -11.19
CA THR A 71 -8.04 8.46 -12.62
C THR A 71 -7.56 9.68 -13.41
N ASN A 72 -7.30 10.81 -12.75
CA ASN A 72 -6.85 12.08 -13.32
C ASN A 72 -5.33 12.29 -13.18
N GLY A 73 -4.60 11.30 -12.63
CA GLY A 73 -3.15 11.37 -12.42
C GLY A 73 -2.74 12.08 -11.14
N VAL A 74 -3.67 12.39 -10.23
CA VAL A 74 -3.34 12.96 -8.92
C VAL A 74 -2.68 11.89 -8.06
N VAL A 75 -1.51 12.21 -7.52
CA VAL A 75 -0.73 11.27 -6.71
C VAL A 75 -1.39 11.05 -5.34
N LEU A 76 -1.70 9.79 -5.06
CA LEU A 76 -2.27 9.32 -3.79
C LEU A 76 -1.20 8.74 -2.86
N ALA A 77 -0.24 7.99 -3.44
CA ALA A 77 0.92 7.46 -2.74
C ALA A 77 2.16 7.49 -3.63
N GLN A 78 3.31 7.86 -3.06
CA GLN A 78 4.59 7.87 -3.77
C GLN A 78 5.76 7.60 -2.83
N SER A 79 6.86 7.07 -3.37
CA SER A 79 8.14 7.00 -2.65
C SER A 79 8.89 8.31 -2.77
N VAL A 80 9.39 8.80 -1.66
CA VAL A 80 10.22 10.00 -1.58
C VAL A 80 11.58 9.62 -0.99
N GLU A 81 12.61 10.28 -1.50
CA GLU A 81 13.98 10.09 -1.05
C GLU A 81 14.15 10.54 0.40
N ARG A 82 14.72 9.68 1.22
CA ARG A 82 15.09 9.92 2.61
C ARG A 82 16.46 9.33 2.88
N TYR A 83 16.99 9.65 4.03
CA TYR A 83 18.28 9.14 4.49
C TYR A 83 18.19 8.61 5.91
N THR A 84 18.83 7.46 6.13
CA THR A 84 19.14 6.99 7.48
C THR A 84 20.50 7.53 7.85
N ILE A 85 20.58 8.29 8.93
CA ILE A 85 21.85 8.82 9.47
C ILE A 85 22.43 7.79 10.44
N ILE A 86 23.66 7.44 10.17
CA ILE A 86 24.40 6.41 10.89
C ILE A 86 25.63 7.06 11.51
N GLY A 87 25.92 6.69 12.73
CA GLY A 87 27.14 7.07 13.45
C GLY A 87 28.07 5.88 13.62
N ASN A 88 29.37 6.17 13.68
CA ASN A 88 30.42 5.24 14.07
C ASN A 88 30.82 5.55 15.51
N PRO A 89 30.38 4.75 16.51
CA PRO A 89 30.70 4.97 17.93
C PRO A 89 32.18 5.00 18.22
N ASP A 90 32.98 4.09 17.63
CA ASP A 90 34.41 4.00 17.87
C ASP A 90 35.14 5.28 17.39
N ALA A 91 34.79 5.78 16.21
CA ALA A 91 35.36 7.02 15.66
C ALA A 91 34.86 8.27 16.42
N ALA A 92 33.63 8.26 16.89
CA ALA A 92 33.06 9.37 17.65
C ALA A 92 33.79 9.61 19.00
N GLN A 93 34.31 8.57 19.63
CA GLN A 93 35.03 8.69 20.92
C GLN A 93 36.30 9.53 20.82
N THR A 94 36.98 9.48 19.68
CA THR A 94 38.26 10.16 19.45
C THR A 94 38.12 11.46 18.66
N PHE A 95 36.91 11.94 18.42
CA PHE A 95 36.66 13.15 17.65
C PHE A 95 37.18 14.41 18.34
N GLU A 96 38.00 15.17 17.66
CA GLU A 96 38.44 16.50 18.07
C GLU A 96 37.94 17.55 17.08
N PRO A 97 37.12 18.53 17.51
CA PRO A 97 36.66 19.59 16.63
C PRO A 97 37.80 20.42 16.05
N THR A 98 37.76 20.71 14.77
CA THR A 98 38.72 21.59 14.11
C THR A 98 38.41 23.05 14.48
N ALA A 99 39.38 23.72 15.08
CA ALA A 99 39.27 25.15 15.42
C ALA A 99 39.11 26.01 14.16
N CYS A 100 38.29 27.04 14.22
CA CYS A 100 38.04 27.96 13.10
C CYS A 100 39.11 29.05 13.03
N THR A 101 39.95 28.95 12.02
CA THR A 101 40.97 29.92 11.62
C THR A 101 40.70 30.35 10.18
N ALA A 102 41.46 31.34 9.67
CA ALA A 102 41.37 31.74 8.26
C ALA A 102 41.58 30.56 7.29
N ALA A 103 42.47 29.60 7.63
CA ALA A 103 42.79 28.43 6.82
C ALA A 103 41.76 27.30 6.95
N THR A 104 41.15 27.11 8.12
CA THR A 104 40.24 26.03 8.40
C THR A 104 38.75 26.41 8.28
N LYS A 105 38.48 27.68 8.03
CA LYS A 105 37.11 28.22 7.92
C LYS A 105 36.13 27.38 7.08
N PRO A 106 36.54 26.74 5.96
CA PRO A 106 35.63 25.95 5.14
C PRO A 106 35.14 24.64 5.78
N TYR A 107 35.89 24.10 6.76
CA TYR A 107 35.63 22.76 7.34
C TYR A 107 35.73 22.71 8.87
N CYS A 108 35.81 23.85 9.56
CA CYS A 108 35.82 23.90 11.00
C CYS A 108 34.42 23.72 11.59
N GLN A 109 34.33 23.19 12.83
CA GLN A 109 33.07 22.95 13.49
C GLN A 109 32.75 24.05 14.52
N GLN A 110 31.56 24.59 14.41
CA GLN A 110 30.99 25.60 15.32
C GLN A 110 29.55 25.23 15.68
N LEU A 111 29.15 25.62 16.87
CA LEU A 111 27.75 25.60 17.29
C LEU A 111 27.30 27.04 17.55
N ASP A 112 26.26 27.51 16.83
CA ASP A 112 25.75 28.89 16.93
C ASP A 112 26.83 29.96 16.76
N GLY A 113 27.78 29.76 15.85
CA GLY A 113 28.88 30.66 15.58
C GLY A 113 29.99 30.69 16.65
N LYS A 114 29.95 29.79 17.64
CA LYS A 114 30.96 29.69 18.70
C LYS A 114 31.76 28.39 18.54
N PRO A 115 33.07 28.40 18.83
CA PRO A 115 33.87 27.20 18.86
C PRO A 115 33.31 26.17 19.85
N LEU A 116 33.35 24.90 19.47
CA LEU A 116 33.05 23.81 20.41
C LEU A 116 34.12 23.72 21.51
N THR A 117 33.67 23.51 22.73
CA THR A 117 34.54 23.31 23.90
C THR A 117 34.59 21.85 24.36
N THR A 118 33.78 21.00 23.73
CA THR A 118 33.67 19.56 24.00
C THR A 118 34.36 18.77 22.91
N THR A 119 34.78 17.56 23.22
CA THR A 119 35.39 16.60 22.30
C THR A 119 34.62 15.28 22.30
N GLY A 120 34.98 14.35 21.45
CA GLY A 120 34.42 13.01 21.41
C GLY A 120 32.93 12.98 21.09
N VAL A 121 32.25 11.99 21.67
CA VAL A 121 30.80 11.78 21.50
C VAL A 121 29.98 13.02 21.84
N ALA A 122 30.39 13.79 22.86
CA ALA A 122 29.67 14.99 23.27
C ALA A 122 29.68 16.07 22.19
N ALA A 123 30.80 16.30 21.54
CA ALA A 123 30.93 17.27 20.46
C ALA A 123 30.09 16.88 19.24
N VAL A 124 30.19 15.61 18.80
CA VAL A 124 29.38 15.07 17.69
C VAL A 124 27.89 15.21 17.98
N SER A 125 27.48 14.85 19.19
CA SER A 125 26.07 14.91 19.60
C SER A 125 25.53 16.35 19.63
N GLN A 126 26.32 17.32 20.10
CA GLN A 126 25.94 18.74 20.10
C GLN A 126 25.77 19.30 18.69
N LEU A 127 26.63 18.90 17.73
CA LEU A 127 26.55 19.32 16.33
C LEU A 127 25.32 18.76 15.62
N LEU A 128 24.97 17.50 15.90
CA LEU A 128 23.86 16.80 15.23
C LEU A 128 22.49 17.13 15.84
N ALA A 129 22.42 17.44 17.13
CA ALA A 129 21.17 17.66 17.86
C ALA A 129 20.20 18.62 17.15
N PRO A 130 20.60 19.87 16.78
CA PRO A 130 19.72 20.83 16.14
C PRO A 130 19.26 20.38 14.73
N LEU A 131 20.10 19.64 14.01
CA LEU A 131 19.81 19.17 12.65
C LEU A 131 18.87 17.95 12.66
N LEU A 132 19.06 17.06 13.62
CA LEU A 132 18.23 15.87 13.74
C LEU A 132 16.95 16.10 14.55
N GLY A 133 16.81 17.25 15.23
CA GLY A 133 15.68 17.50 16.13
C GLY A 133 15.63 16.50 17.29
N MET A 134 16.78 16.09 17.80
CA MET A 134 16.97 15.15 18.92
C MET A 134 17.78 15.83 20.02
N SER A 135 17.68 15.34 21.25
CA SER A 135 18.56 15.83 22.32
C SER A 135 19.99 15.32 22.14
N ALA A 136 20.98 16.13 22.52
CA ALA A 136 22.38 15.71 22.46
C ALA A 136 22.64 14.46 23.34
N SER A 137 21.91 14.30 24.44
CA SER A 137 22.01 13.13 25.31
C SER A 137 21.50 11.84 24.64
N GLU A 138 20.43 11.93 23.86
CA GLU A 138 19.88 10.79 23.11
C GLU A 138 20.86 10.33 22.01
N ILE A 139 21.41 11.28 21.24
CA ILE A 139 22.43 10.97 20.23
C ILE A 139 23.68 10.42 20.90
N GLY A 140 24.10 11.03 22.02
CA GLY A 140 25.24 10.57 22.80
C GLY A 140 25.07 9.16 23.32
N GLY A 141 23.88 8.80 23.81
CA GLY A 141 23.56 7.43 24.22
C GLY A 141 23.73 6.41 23.08
N LYS A 142 23.33 6.76 21.87
CA LYS A 142 23.51 5.91 20.66
C LYS A 142 24.98 5.78 20.24
N LEU A 143 25.79 6.82 20.47
CA LEU A 143 27.20 6.88 20.10
C LEU A 143 28.15 6.40 21.22
N SER A 144 27.65 6.14 22.44
CA SER A 144 28.48 5.71 23.57
C SER A 144 28.80 4.20 23.57
N GLY A 145 28.31 3.44 22.60
CA GLY A 145 28.60 2.04 22.40
C GLY A 145 29.97 1.79 21.80
N THR A 146 30.24 0.53 21.51
CA THR A 146 31.39 0.08 20.71
C THR A 146 30.90 -0.36 19.33
N GLY A 147 31.76 -0.26 18.33
CA GLY A 147 31.46 -0.67 16.96
C GLY A 147 31.39 0.50 15.99
N GLN A 148 31.13 0.18 14.73
CA GLN A 148 31.20 1.15 13.62
C GLN A 148 29.83 1.53 13.04
N TYR A 149 28.75 0.99 13.61
CA TYR A 149 27.40 1.17 13.09
C TYR A 149 26.38 1.41 14.21
N ALA A 150 25.82 2.60 14.27
CA ALA A 150 24.71 2.95 15.15
C ALA A 150 23.71 3.83 14.40
N VAL A 151 22.46 3.38 14.28
CA VAL A 151 21.39 4.18 13.64
C VAL A 151 21.03 5.34 14.55
N LEU A 152 21.35 6.56 14.13
CA LEU A 152 21.04 7.78 14.86
C LEU A 152 19.59 8.22 14.59
N LYS A 153 19.23 8.39 13.30
CA LYS A 153 17.87 8.78 12.88
C LYS A 153 17.54 8.23 11.49
N LYS A 154 16.30 7.75 11.32
CA LYS A 154 15.73 7.37 10.03
C LYS A 154 14.91 8.52 9.44
N ASP A 155 14.55 8.41 8.17
CA ASP A 155 13.61 9.26 7.44
C ASP A 155 14.04 10.74 7.38
N VAL A 156 15.36 10.97 7.33
CA VAL A 156 15.95 12.32 7.27
C VAL A 156 15.84 12.86 5.84
N THR A 157 15.41 14.12 5.70
CA THR A 157 15.26 14.76 4.39
C THR A 157 16.61 15.03 3.71
N PRO A 158 16.65 15.12 2.36
CA PRO A 158 17.86 15.47 1.62
C PRO A 158 18.50 16.79 2.05
N GLU A 159 17.68 17.75 2.49
CA GLU A 159 18.15 19.05 2.99
C GLU A 159 18.95 18.89 4.29
N VAL A 160 18.42 18.15 5.26
CA VAL A 160 19.10 17.89 6.54
C VAL A 160 20.38 17.09 6.31
N LYS A 161 20.32 16.06 5.43
CA LYS A 161 21.52 15.30 5.03
C LYS A 161 22.63 16.22 4.49
N ARG A 162 22.28 17.18 3.60
CA ARG A 162 23.27 18.15 3.10
C ARG A 162 23.87 19.00 4.21
N LYS A 163 23.06 19.46 5.18
CA LYS A 163 23.54 20.21 6.36
C LYS A 163 24.50 19.38 7.22
N ILE A 164 24.18 18.09 7.41
CA ILE A 164 25.07 17.16 8.14
C ILE A 164 26.39 16.97 7.39
N SER A 165 26.39 16.82 6.07
CA SER A 165 27.60 16.70 5.25
C SER A 165 28.50 17.94 5.36
N GLN A 166 27.93 19.13 5.58
CA GLN A 166 28.69 20.39 5.77
C GLN A 166 29.36 20.49 7.15
N LEU A 167 29.08 19.56 8.07
CA LEU A 167 29.77 19.50 9.35
C LEU A 167 31.15 18.81 9.25
N TYR A 168 31.50 18.24 8.09
CA TYR A 168 32.76 17.54 7.85
C TYR A 168 33.07 16.46 8.90
N LEU A 169 32.07 15.67 9.27
CA LEU A 169 32.19 14.56 10.23
C LEU A 169 32.52 13.24 9.50
N GLY A 170 33.33 13.27 8.46
CA GLY A 170 33.69 12.09 7.65
C GLY A 170 34.30 10.97 8.51
N GLY A 171 33.87 9.72 8.25
CA GLY A 171 34.28 8.55 9.04
C GLY A 171 33.55 8.37 10.37
N ILE A 172 32.87 9.43 10.88
CA ILE A 172 32.11 9.40 12.14
C ILE A 172 30.61 9.33 11.85
N VAL A 173 30.14 10.12 10.90
CA VAL A 173 28.72 10.17 10.50
C VAL A 173 28.61 9.99 9.00
N TYR A 174 27.77 9.07 8.60
CA TYR A 174 27.44 8.84 7.19
C TYR A 174 25.94 8.64 7.02
N SER A 175 25.49 8.60 5.79
CA SER A 175 24.08 8.48 5.46
C SER A 175 23.86 7.37 4.43
N GLU A 176 22.87 6.54 4.68
CA GLU A 176 22.37 5.55 3.72
C GLU A 176 21.10 6.08 3.07
N LEU A 177 20.99 5.93 1.75
CA LEU A 177 19.76 6.27 1.03
C LEU A 177 18.65 5.33 1.49
N SER A 178 17.49 5.88 1.79
CA SER A 178 16.26 5.14 2.06
C SER A 178 15.09 5.76 1.30
N ASN A 179 14.00 5.02 1.16
CA ASN A 179 12.78 5.51 0.54
C ASN A 179 11.65 5.48 1.56
N GLU A 180 11.04 6.62 1.82
CA GLU A 180 9.81 6.71 2.61
C GLU A 180 8.59 6.66 1.70
N ARG A 181 7.57 5.89 2.07
CA ARG A 181 6.27 5.88 1.39
C ARG A 181 5.40 6.99 1.94
N LEU A 182 5.11 8.00 1.10
CA LEU A 182 4.31 9.16 1.46
C LEU A 182 2.90 9.03 0.88
N TYR A 183 1.89 9.25 1.74
CA TYR A 183 0.47 9.30 1.41
C TYR A 183 -0.02 10.75 1.57
N SER A 184 -0.37 11.41 0.47
CA SER A 184 -0.55 12.87 0.44
C SER A 184 -1.93 13.34 0.86
N ASN A 185 -2.90 12.45 1.09
CA ASN A 185 -4.31 12.79 1.26
C ASN A 185 -4.88 12.48 2.66
N GLY A 186 -4.02 12.27 3.65
CA GLY A 186 -4.43 12.02 5.04
C GLY A 186 -5.31 10.78 5.17
N THR A 187 -6.54 10.96 5.67
CA THR A 187 -7.50 9.87 5.89
C THR A 187 -8.30 9.48 4.64
N LEU A 188 -8.18 10.24 3.54
CA LEU A 188 -8.91 9.93 2.30
C LEU A 188 -8.47 8.57 1.77
N MET A 189 -9.40 7.63 1.64
CA MET A 189 -9.16 6.24 1.21
C MET A 189 -8.12 5.49 2.06
N GLY A 190 -7.94 5.85 3.34
CA GLY A 190 -6.79 5.38 4.12
C GLY A 190 -6.66 3.86 4.20
N ALA A 191 -7.68 3.15 4.66
CA ALA A 191 -7.68 1.69 4.71
C ALA A 191 -7.74 1.05 3.31
N LEU A 192 -8.36 1.71 2.33
CA LEU A 192 -8.41 1.23 0.94
C LEU A 192 -7.03 1.29 0.28
N LEU A 193 -6.29 2.37 0.47
CA LEU A 193 -4.89 2.44 0.04
C LEU A 193 -4.02 1.46 0.80
N GLY A 194 -4.26 1.33 2.12
CA GLY A 194 -3.49 0.46 2.99
C GLY A 194 -2.14 1.02 3.36
N GLY A 195 -1.10 0.20 3.35
CA GLY A 195 0.25 0.63 3.69
C GLY A 195 1.32 -0.41 3.40
N VAL A 196 2.57 0.01 3.62
CA VAL A 196 3.75 -0.84 3.46
C VAL A 196 4.40 -1.16 4.81
N ASN A 197 5.06 -2.31 4.93
CA ASN A 197 5.87 -2.66 6.09
C ASN A 197 7.23 -1.92 6.08
N ALA A 198 8.11 -2.26 7.03
CA ALA A 198 9.44 -1.66 7.14
C ALA A 198 10.37 -1.99 5.96
N GLU A 199 10.11 -3.09 5.28
CA GLU A 199 10.83 -3.57 4.10
C GLU A 199 10.30 -2.96 2.79
N GLY A 200 9.23 -2.13 2.86
CA GLY A 200 8.62 -1.48 1.72
C GLY A 200 7.61 -2.36 0.95
N GLU A 201 7.23 -3.52 1.50
CA GLU A 201 6.24 -4.41 0.91
C GLU A 201 4.82 -3.99 1.28
N GLY A 202 3.90 -4.02 0.33
CA GLY A 202 2.49 -3.73 0.57
C GLY A 202 1.81 -4.83 1.39
N VAL A 203 1.24 -4.47 2.55
CA VAL A 203 0.65 -5.42 3.51
C VAL A 203 -0.86 -5.30 3.65
N ALA A 204 -1.47 -4.26 3.10
CA ALA A 204 -2.91 -4.04 3.12
C ALA A 204 -3.38 -3.22 1.91
N GLY A 205 -4.66 -3.28 1.60
CA GLY A 205 -5.34 -2.46 0.59
C GLY A 205 -4.75 -2.57 -0.82
N ILE A 206 -4.78 -1.46 -1.55
CA ILE A 206 -4.20 -1.35 -2.92
C ILE A 206 -2.69 -1.60 -2.91
N GLU A 207 -1.98 -1.18 -1.87
CA GLU A 207 -0.55 -1.45 -1.71
C GLU A 207 -0.26 -2.95 -1.72
N GLN A 208 -1.09 -3.77 -1.06
CA GLN A 208 -0.97 -5.22 -1.06
C GLN A 208 -1.43 -5.82 -2.39
N LEU A 209 -2.59 -5.40 -2.89
CA LEU A 209 -3.15 -5.87 -4.16
C LEU A 209 -2.16 -5.72 -5.31
N GLN A 210 -1.49 -4.58 -5.37
CA GLN A 210 -0.55 -4.22 -6.43
C GLN A 210 0.92 -4.32 -5.99
N ASN A 211 1.21 -5.06 -4.90
CA ASN A 211 2.57 -5.12 -4.37
C ASN A 211 3.60 -5.51 -5.42
N LYS A 212 3.32 -6.55 -6.19
CA LYS A 212 4.23 -7.05 -7.25
C LYS A 212 4.47 -6.01 -8.36
N THR A 213 3.45 -5.25 -8.73
CA THR A 213 3.51 -4.21 -9.76
C THR A 213 4.28 -2.98 -9.27
N LEU A 214 4.00 -2.57 -8.03
CA LEU A 214 4.58 -1.37 -7.42
C LEU A 214 6.03 -1.57 -6.98
N THR A 215 6.44 -2.80 -6.63
CA THR A 215 7.80 -3.09 -6.18
C THR A 215 8.77 -3.04 -7.36
N GLY A 216 9.85 -2.27 -7.22
CA GLY A 216 10.95 -2.20 -8.17
C GLY A 216 11.96 -3.33 -7.98
N THR A 217 13.01 -3.30 -8.75
CA THR A 217 14.16 -4.22 -8.62
C THR A 217 15.40 -3.41 -8.29
N ASP A 218 16.00 -3.69 -7.14
CA ASP A 218 17.21 -3.00 -6.71
C ASP A 218 18.38 -3.26 -7.66
N GLY A 219 19.18 -2.21 -7.81
CA GLY A 219 20.48 -2.27 -8.44
C GLY A 219 21.61 -2.39 -7.40
N TYR A 220 22.83 -2.29 -7.88
CA TYR A 220 23.99 -2.21 -7.01
C TYR A 220 25.18 -1.56 -7.73
N GLN A 221 26.13 -1.06 -6.92
CA GLN A 221 27.43 -0.61 -7.37
C GLN A 221 28.51 -1.23 -6.49
N VAL A 222 29.63 -1.62 -7.11
CA VAL A 222 30.80 -2.20 -6.44
C VAL A 222 31.99 -1.27 -6.70
N TYR A 223 32.46 -0.61 -5.68
CA TYR A 223 33.57 0.34 -5.73
C TYR A 223 34.43 0.24 -4.48
N GLN A 224 35.62 0.90 -4.51
CA GLN A 224 36.45 1.03 -3.33
C GLN A 224 36.11 2.30 -2.56
N GLN A 225 36.03 2.16 -1.24
CA GLN A 225 35.71 3.23 -0.31
C GLN A 225 36.97 3.78 0.34
N GLY A 226 37.08 5.11 0.43
CA GLY A 226 38.11 5.81 1.18
C GLY A 226 37.85 5.76 2.70
N ASN A 227 38.79 6.27 3.50
CA ASN A 227 38.70 6.27 4.95
C ASN A 227 37.52 7.12 5.50
N GLY A 228 37.03 8.07 4.71
CA GLY A 228 35.89 8.91 5.03
C GLY A 228 34.54 8.36 4.57
N GLY A 229 34.51 7.16 3.98
CA GLY A 229 33.29 6.58 3.47
C GLY A 229 32.93 7.00 2.03
N GLU A 230 33.75 7.85 1.40
CA GLU A 230 33.56 8.31 0.03
C GLU A 230 33.99 7.25 -1.00
N GLU A 231 33.33 7.25 -2.16
CA GLU A 231 33.74 6.48 -3.32
C GLU A 231 35.09 7.00 -3.82
N ILE A 232 36.06 6.10 -4.06
CA ILE A 232 37.33 6.46 -4.73
C ILE A 232 37.05 6.51 -6.24
N PRO A 233 37.16 7.68 -6.90
CA PRO A 233 36.88 7.81 -8.33
C PRO A 233 37.65 6.82 -9.19
N GLY A 234 36.94 6.19 -10.14
CA GLY A 234 37.55 5.24 -11.08
C GLY A 234 37.79 3.83 -10.54
N THR A 235 37.29 3.52 -9.34
CA THR A 235 37.42 2.17 -8.74
C THR A 235 36.15 1.31 -8.90
N MET A 236 35.12 1.81 -9.59
CA MET A 236 33.91 1.04 -9.88
C MET A 236 34.27 -0.17 -10.78
N THR A 237 33.99 -1.37 -10.28
CA THR A 237 34.28 -2.65 -10.94
C THR A 237 33.08 -3.34 -11.50
N ASP A 238 31.90 -3.13 -10.90
CA ASP A 238 30.63 -3.73 -11.32
C ASP A 238 29.48 -2.82 -10.91
N SER A 239 28.44 -2.77 -11.72
CA SER A 239 27.22 -2.03 -11.40
C SER A 239 26.02 -2.57 -12.15
N LYS A 240 24.85 -2.47 -11.50
CA LYS A 240 23.54 -2.71 -12.09
C LYS A 240 22.62 -1.59 -11.67
N GLU A 241 22.00 -0.93 -12.63
CA GLU A 241 21.02 0.11 -12.32
C GLU A 241 19.77 -0.46 -11.63
N ALA A 242 19.18 0.30 -10.72
CA ALA A 242 17.89 -0.02 -10.14
C ALA A 242 16.79 0.21 -11.18
N VAL A 243 15.78 -0.64 -11.16
CA VAL A 243 14.58 -0.49 -11.98
C VAL A 243 13.40 -0.16 -11.06
N ASP A 244 12.89 1.05 -11.16
CA ASP A 244 11.76 1.49 -10.35
C ASP A 244 10.51 0.67 -10.63
N GLY A 245 9.64 0.55 -9.63
CA GLY A 245 8.34 -0.11 -9.76
C GLY A 245 7.42 0.64 -10.72
N SER A 246 6.47 -0.09 -11.29
CA SER A 246 5.48 0.49 -12.20
C SER A 246 4.47 1.35 -11.43
N ASN A 247 4.04 2.45 -12.04
CA ASN A 247 2.97 3.28 -11.50
C ASN A 247 1.60 2.65 -11.76
N VAL A 248 0.70 2.79 -10.82
CA VAL A 248 -0.67 2.29 -10.90
C VAL A 248 -1.63 3.47 -10.92
N THR A 249 -2.48 3.55 -11.94
CA THR A 249 -3.58 4.51 -12.04
C THR A 249 -4.88 3.80 -11.67
N LEU A 250 -5.59 4.32 -10.68
CA LEU A 250 -6.89 3.81 -10.25
C LEU A 250 -8.00 4.33 -11.16
N THR A 251 -9.17 3.69 -11.12
CA THR A 251 -10.41 4.21 -11.69
C THR A 251 -11.06 5.26 -10.77
N ILE A 252 -10.68 5.28 -9.50
CA ILE A 252 -11.17 6.23 -8.48
C ILE A 252 -10.86 7.66 -8.90
N ASP A 253 -11.88 8.52 -8.83
CA ASP A 253 -11.74 9.97 -8.90
C ASP A 253 -11.63 10.52 -7.47
N ARG A 254 -10.49 11.13 -7.14
CA ARG A 254 -10.20 11.63 -5.80
C ARG A 254 -11.25 12.63 -5.29
N ASP A 255 -11.74 13.49 -6.17
CA ASP A 255 -12.66 14.56 -5.78
C ASP A 255 -14.09 14.01 -5.56
N VAL A 256 -14.50 13.03 -6.37
CA VAL A 256 -15.75 12.26 -6.13
C VAL A 256 -15.64 11.46 -4.84
N GLN A 257 -14.53 10.77 -4.62
CA GLN A 257 -14.26 10.00 -3.39
C GLN A 257 -14.37 10.89 -2.15
N TRP A 258 -13.68 12.03 -2.15
CA TRP A 258 -13.73 12.99 -1.05
C TRP A 258 -15.15 13.49 -0.77
N ARG A 259 -15.91 13.78 -1.83
CA ARG A 259 -17.31 14.22 -1.70
C ARG A 259 -18.19 13.14 -1.09
N VAL A 260 -18.03 11.89 -1.52
CA VAL A 260 -18.78 10.75 -0.97
C VAL A 260 -18.44 10.53 0.49
N GLU A 261 -17.14 10.50 0.86
CA GLU A 261 -16.72 10.37 2.27
C GLU A 261 -17.28 11.50 3.14
N LYS A 262 -17.28 12.74 2.64
CA LYS A 262 -17.86 13.87 3.37
C LYS A 262 -19.37 13.71 3.58
N ILE A 263 -20.12 13.36 2.54
CA ILE A 263 -21.58 13.15 2.63
C ILE A 263 -21.90 12.01 3.61
N LEU A 264 -21.12 10.93 3.59
CA LEU A 264 -21.28 9.81 4.52
C LEU A 264 -21.00 10.24 5.98
N ALA A 265 -19.95 11.02 6.20
CA ALA A 265 -19.63 11.53 7.54
C ALA A 265 -20.71 12.47 8.07
N ASP A 266 -21.22 13.40 7.24
CA ASP A 266 -22.31 14.31 7.59
C ASP A 266 -23.60 13.51 7.87
N ALA A 267 -23.89 12.46 7.10
CA ALA A 267 -25.03 11.58 7.32
C ALA A 267 -24.89 10.73 8.60
N GLN A 268 -23.69 10.18 8.84
CA GLN A 268 -23.39 9.41 10.06
C GLN A 268 -23.63 10.26 11.31
N GLU A 269 -23.15 11.50 11.31
CA GLU A 269 -23.36 12.43 12.41
C GLU A 269 -24.84 12.78 12.61
N LYS A 270 -25.52 13.14 11.52
CA LYS A 270 -26.93 13.56 11.53
C LYS A 270 -27.85 12.45 12.03
N TYR A 271 -27.66 11.22 11.56
CA TYR A 271 -28.54 10.08 11.87
C TYR A 271 -28.02 9.21 13.02
N LYS A 272 -26.86 9.55 13.61
CA LYS A 272 -26.19 8.75 14.65
C LYS A 272 -25.93 7.31 14.18
N ALA A 273 -25.62 7.14 12.89
CA ALA A 273 -25.35 5.84 12.33
C ALA A 273 -24.01 5.28 12.86
N ARG A 274 -23.94 3.97 13.02
CA ARG A 274 -22.71 3.30 13.48
C ARG A 274 -21.61 3.38 12.43
N TRP A 275 -21.97 3.28 11.14
CA TRP A 275 -21.10 3.40 9.98
C TRP A 275 -21.92 3.77 8.74
N GLY A 276 -21.24 4.17 7.70
CA GLY A 276 -21.79 4.42 6.37
C GLY A 276 -20.82 3.93 5.30
N ILE A 277 -21.36 3.43 4.18
CA ILE A 277 -20.61 3.00 3.00
C ILE A 277 -21.24 3.64 1.77
N GLY A 278 -20.42 4.06 0.81
CA GLY A 278 -20.85 4.58 -0.48
C GLY A 278 -19.99 4.02 -1.61
N VAL A 279 -20.65 3.48 -2.63
CA VAL A 279 -20.00 2.99 -3.85
C VAL A 279 -20.57 3.74 -5.04
N VAL A 280 -19.70 4.22 -5.92
CA VAL A 280 -20.07 4.84 -7.20
C VAL A 280 -19.41 4.04 -8.31
N GLU A 281 -20.23 3.50 -9.23
CA GLU A 281 -19.79 2.66 -10.32
C GLU A 281 -20.30 3.20 -11.66
N ASP A 282 -19.47 3.26 -12.70
CA ASP A 282 -19.94 3.47 -14.07
C ASP A 282 -20.47 2.14 -14.62
N VAL A 283 -21.77 2.04 -14.78
CA VAL A 283 -22.46 0.82 -15.21
C VAL A 283 -22.06 0.33 -16.60
N ARG A 284 -21.53 1.21 -17.46
CA ARG A 284 -21.11 0.87 -18.82
C ARG A 284 -19.76 0.16 -18.84
N THR A 285 -18.88 0.49 -17.90
CA THR A 285 -17.51 -0.01 -17.87
C THR A 285 -17.25 -0.97 -16.70
N GLY A 286 -18.01 -0.84 -15.59
CA GLY A 286 -17.74 -1.52 -14.32
C GLY A 286 -16.65 -0.82 -13.48
N GLU A 287 -16.18 0.37 -13.92
CA GLU A 287 -15.17 1.12 -13.18
C GLU A 287 -15.75 1.69 -11.87
N ILE A 288 -15.05 1.43 -10.77
CA ILE A 288 -15.36 2.02 -9.48
C ILE A 288 -14.79 3.43 -9.43
N ILE A 289 -15.68 4.43 -9.41
CA ILE A 289 -15.32 5.85 -9.37
C ILE A 289 -15.08 6.32 -7.94
N ALA A 290 -15.79 5.74 -6.98
CA ALA A 290 -15.58 5.95 -5.56
C ALA A 290 -15.95 4.70 -4.75
N LEU A 291 -15.16 4.40 -3.72
CA LEU A 291 -15.37 3.33 -2.76
C LEU A 291 -15.05 3.87 -1.37
N ALA A 292 -16.06 4.35 -0.68
CA ALA A 292 -15.93 5.16 0.51
C ALA A 292 -16.60 4.51 1.72
N ASP A 293 -16.06 4.78 2.90
CA ASP A 293 -16.70 4.51 4.18
C ASP A 293 -16.41 5.61 5.20
N THR A 294 -17.01 5.50 6.38
CA THR A 294 -16.90 6.53 7.44
C THR A 294 -15.72 6.32 8.38
N ASP A 295 -14.92 5.28 8.18
CA ASP A 295 -13.75 5.05 9.02
C ASP A 295 -12.65 6.07 8.68
N LYS A 296 -12.09 6.72 9.70
CA LYS A 296 -11.06 7.74 9.53
C LYS A 296 -9.68 7.15 9.87
N ILE A 297 -9.16 6.39 8.93
CA ILE A 297 -7.85 5.74 9.04
C ILE A 297 -6.89 6.51 8.13
N GLU A 298 -5.75 6.93 8.68
CA GLU A 298 -4.71 7.57 7.89
C GLU A 298 -3.92 6.52 7.09
N ALA A 299 -3.80 6.71 5.77
CA ALA A 299 -3.08 5.80 4.90
C ALA A 299 -1.61 5.62 5.33
N GLY A 300 -1.12 4.39 5.31
CA GLY A 300 0.23 4.05 5.77
C GLY A 300 0.42 4.01 7.28
N SER A 301 -0.58 4.40 8.08
CA SER A 301 -0.55 4.27 9.53
C SER A 301 -0.53 2.81 9.99
N GLY A 302 -0.29 2.58 11.28
CA GLY A 302 -0.39 1.24 11.87
C GLY A 302 -1.76 0.61 11.61
N ASP A 303 -2.84 1.38 11.75
CA ASP A 303 -4.21 0.93 11.54
C ASP A 303 -4.47 0.57 10.06
N ALA A 304 -4.00 1.38 9.12
CA ALA A 304 -4.15 1.12 7.68
C ALA A 304 -3.42 -0.15 7.21
N LYS A 305 -2.43 -0.62 7.97
CA LYS A 305 -1.68 -1.86 7.67
C LYS A 305 -2.35 -3.14 8.15
N VAL A 306 -3.32 -3.03 9.06
CA VAL A 306 -3.97 -4.19 9.68
C VAL A 306 -5.48 -4.21 9.50
N GLN A 307 -6.11 -3.06 9.26
CA GLN A 307 -7.55 -2.97 9.07
C GLN A 307 -7.91 -3.05 7.58
N VAL A 308 -8.91 -3.87 7.29
CA VAL A 308 -9.54 -3.90 5.96
C VAL A 308 -10.56 -2.77 5.88
N ALA A 309 -10.60 -2.04 4.77
CA ALA A 309 -11.60 -1.00 4.55
C ALA A 309 -13.01 -1.55 4.75
N ARG A 310 -13.83 -0.84 5.54
CA ARG A 310 -15.21 -1.24 5.82
C ARG A 310 -16.03 -1.38 4.54
N SER A 311 -15.79 -0.52 3.56
CA SER A 311 -16.39 -0.57 2.23
C SER A 311 -16.11 -1.88 1.47
N VAL A 312 -15.11 -2.65 1.91
CA VAL A 312 -14.71 -3.94 1.29
C VAL A 312 -15.19 -5.14 2.08
N ASN A 313 -15.15 -5.09 3.41
CA ASN A 313 -15.39 -6.28 4.24
C ASN A 313 -16.75 -6.29 4.98
N GLN A 314 -17.43 -5.14 5.10
CA GLN A 314 -18.70 -5.09 5.83
C GLN A 314 -19.80 -5.80 5.05
N VAL A 315 -20.42 -6.78 5.69
CA VAL A 315 -21.57 -7.47 5.14
C VAL A 315 -22.84 -7.07 5.86
N PHE A 316 -23.94 -7.13 5.14
CA PHE A 316 -25.28 -6.81 5.63
C PHE A 316 -26.35 -7.49 4.79
N GLU A 317 -27.54 -7.67 5.31
CA GLU A 317 -28.69 -8.08 4.54
C GLU A 317 -29.19 -6.91 3.69
N PRO A 318 -29.42 -7.05 2.36
CA PRO A 318 -29.81 -5.94 1.49
C PRO A 318 -31.24 -5.47 1.72
N GLY A 319 -32.05 -6.26 2.44
CA GLY A 319 -33.45 -5.98 2.64
C GLY A 319 -34.19 -5.81 1.32
N SER A 320 -35.15 -4.90 1.26
CA SER A 320 -36.04 -4.73 0.11
C SER A 320 -35.33 -4.41 -1.24
N ILE A 321 -34.02 -4.16 -1.25
CA ILE A 321 -33.27 -4.11 -2.52
C ILE A 321 -33.28 -5.50 -3.19
N GLY A 322 -33.29 -6.57 -2.41
CA GLY A 322 -33.40 -7.96 -2.89
C GLY A 322 -34.62 -8.23 -3.78
N LYS A 323 -35.71 -7.45 -3.63
CA LYS A 323 -36.91 -7.58 -4.47
C LYS A 323 -36.59 -7.31 -5.97
N VAL A 324 -35.61 -6.48 -6.27
CA VAL A 324 -35.19 -6.22 -7.65
C VAL A 324 -34.69 -7.52 -8.30
N PHE A 325 -33.92 -8.33 -7.56
CA PHE A 325 -33.37 -9.60 -8.07
C PHE A 325 -34.47 -10.65 -8.22
N THR A 326 -35.39 -10.72 -7.27
CA THR A 326 -36.56 -11.59 -7.32
C THR A 326 -37.44 -11.26 -8.52
N MET A 327 -37.76 -9.99 -8.74
CA MET A 327 -38.57 -9.56 -9.89
C MET A 327 -37.83 -9.80 -11.20
N GLY A 328 -36.51 -9.60 -11.23
CA GLY A 328 -35.69 -9.97 -12.37
C GLY A 328 -35.83 -11.44 -12.75
N GLY A 329 -35.83 -12.34 -11.77
CA GLY A 329 -36.07 -13.76 -11.97
C GLY A 329 -37.49 -14.06 -12.46
N LEU A 330 -38.51 -13.48 -11.84
CA LEU A 330 -39.91 -13.66 -12.21
C LEU A 330 -40.20 -13.24 -13.66
N LEU A 331 -39.66 -12.08 -14.09
CA LEU A 331 -39.81 -11.57 -15.45
C LEU A 331 -39.03 -12.45 -16.45
N GLN A 332 -37.81 -12.87 -16.10
CA GLN A 332 -36.98 -13.68 -16.97
C GLN A 332 -37.56 -15.07 -17.21
N GLU A 333 -38.14 -15.69 -16.18
CA GLU A 333 -38.84 -16.98 -16.29
C GLU A 333 -40.28 -16.83 -16.86
N LYS A 334 -40.69 -15.59 -17.20
CA LYS A 334 -42.01 -15.27 -17.75
C LYS A 334 -43.17 -15.70 -16.85
N LEU A 335 -42.95 -15.71 -15.55
CA LEU A 335 -43.96 -16.01 -14.58
C LEU A 335 -44.94 -14.84 -14.42
N HIS A 336 -44.42 -13.63 -14.59
CA HIS A 336 -45.18 -12.38 -14.47
C HIS A 336 -44.66 -11.30 -15.42
N HIS A 337 -45.48 -10.22 -15.56
CA HIS A 337 -45.11 -8.92 -16.15
C HIS A 337 -45.32 -7.83 -15.11
N MET A 338 -44.66 -6.68 -15.23
CA MET A 338 -44.80 -5.56 -14.28
C MET A 338 -46.22 -5.01 -14.18
N GLY A 339 -47.07 -5.26 -15.19
CA GLY A 339 -48.47 -4.88 -15.21
C GLY A 339 -49.45 -5.84 -14.53
N ASP A 340 -49.00 -7.05 -14.13
CA ASP A 340 -49.88 -8.06 -13.49
C ASP A 340 -50.38 -7.55 -12.13
N ARG A 341 -51.66 -7.81 -11.86
CA ARG A 341 -52.35 -7.23 -10.70
C ARG A 341 -52.53 -8.24 -9.58
N PHE A 342 -52.25 -7.79 -8.37
CA PHE A 342 -52.36 -8.55 -7.13
C PHE A 342 -53.30 -7.83 -6.16
N THR A 343 -54.04 -8.60 -5.37
CA THR A 343 -54.75 -8.06 -4.19
C THR A 343 -53.90 -8.39 -2.98
N VAL A 344 -53.25 -7.37 -2.44
CA VAL A 344 -52.21 -7.51 -1.42
C VAL A 344 -52.73 -7.06 -0.08
N PRO A 345 -52.96 -7.97 0.90
CA PRO A 345 -53.21 -7.59 2.28
C PRO A 345 -51.93 -7.13 2.97
N ASP A 346 -52.01 -6.48 4.12
CA ASP A 346 -50.86 -6.04 4.89
C ASP A 346 -50.09 -7.20 5.55
N SER A 347 -50.66 -8.38 5.62
CA SER A 347 -50.05 -9.58 6.19
C SER A 347 -50.59 -10.86 5.59
N ILE A 348 -49.77 -11.91 5.53
CA ILE A 348 -50.12 -13.28 5.15
C ILE A 348 -49.48 -14.28 6.11
N THR A 349 -50.14 -15.41 6.32
CA THR A 349 -49.56 -16.53 7.09
C THR A 349 -49.39 -17.74 6.16
N LEU A 350 -48.14 -18.20 6.02
CA LEU A 350 -47.76 -19.36 5.21
C LEU A 350 -46.98 -20.34 6.09
N GLU A 351 -47.36 -21.61 6.09
CA GLU A 351 -46.70 -22.67 6.87
C GLU A 351 -46.46 -22.28 8.35
N GLY A 352 -47.44 -21.58 8.96
CA GLY A 352 -47.36 -21.13 10.36
C GLY A 352 -46.45 -19.91 10.60
N GLN A 353 -45.85 -19.34 9.58
CA GLN A 353 -45.05 -18.10 9.64
C GLN A 353 -45.85 -16.91 9.11
N THR A 354 -45.85 -15.80 9.84
CA THR A 354 -46.56 -14.58 9.44
C THR A 354 -45.56 -13.57 8.86
N TYR A 355 -45.84 -13.12 7.64
CA TYR A 355 -45.09 -12.08 6.92
C TYR A 355 -45.93 -10.81 6.84
N LYS A 356 -45.32 -9.65 7.01
CA LYS A 356 -46.01 -8.35 7.02
C LYS A 356 -45.27 -7.33 6.16
N ASP A 357 -46.05 -6.39 5.65
CA ASP A 357 -45.53 -5.17 5.09
C ASP A 357 -45.04 -4.19 6.18
N SER A 358 -44.23 -3.23 5.85
CA SER A 358 -43.64 -2.27 6.79
C SER A 358 -44.65 -1.22 7.31
N PHE A 359 -45.84 -1.16 6.72
CA PHE A 359 -46.89 -0.25 7.09
C PHE A 359 -48.24 -0.96 7.03
N ASN A 360 -49.19 -0.51 7.85
CA ASN A 360 -50.55 -1.07 7.87
C ASN A 360 -51.37 -0.51 6.71
N HIS A 361 -52.02 -1.39 5.98
CA HIS A 361 -52.96 -1.04 4.90
C HIS A 361 -54.05 -2.09 4.77
N GLY A 362 -55.13 -1.79 4.05
CA GLY A 362 -56.15 -2.78 3.72
C GLY A 362 -55.68 -3.73 2.62
N ALA A 363 -56.62 -4.48 2.07
CA ALA A 363 -56.35 -5.27 0.87
C ALA A 363 -56.30 -4.34 -0.35
N GLU A 364 -55.09 -3.95 -0.76
CA GLU A 364 -54.86 -3.02 -1.86
C GLU A 364 -54.69 -3.75 -3.19
N ARG A 365 -55.03 -3.09 -4.28
CA ARG A 365 -54.84 -3.63 -5.64
C ARG A 365 -53.65 -2.96 -6.31
N TRP A 366 -52.51 -3.64 -6.32
CA TRP A 366 -51.27 -3.17 -6.94
C TRP A 366 -50.92 -3.99 -8.17
N THR A 367 -50.26 -3.35 -9.12
CA THR A 367 -49.50 -4.05 -10.15
C THR A 367 -48.22 -4.60 -9.55
N LEU A 368 -47.51 -5.49 -10.23
CA LEU A 368 -46.18 -5.95 -9.78
C LEU A 368 -45.20 -4.77 -9.64
N ALA A 369 -45.27 -3.77 -10.55
CA ALA A 369 -44.55 -2.51 -10.40
C ALA A 369 -44.95 -1.75 -9.13
N GLY A 370 -46.25 -1.72 -8.79
CA GLY A 370 -46.75 -1.13 -7.56
C GLY A 370 -46.30 -1.89 -6.30
N VAL A 371 -46.18 -3.22 -6.37
CA VAL A 371 -45.56 -4.03 -5.29
C VAL A 371 -44.11 -3.61 -5.05
N LEU A 372 -43.33 -3.34 -6.11
CA LEU A 372 -41.95 -2.85 -5.99
C LEU A 372 -41.91 -1.42 -5.44
N GLU A 373 -42.80 -0.54 -5.92
CA GLU A 373 -42.91 0.86 -5.51
C GLU A 373 -43.27 0.99 -4.03
N GLN A 374 -44.29 0.27 -3.57
CA GLN A 374 -44.71 0.22 -2.16
C GLN A 374 -43.79 -0.64 -1.29
N SER A 375 -42.82 -1.32 -1.93
CA SER A 375 -41.87 -2.21 -1.24
C SER A 375 -42.55 -3.34 -0.44
N SER A 376 -43.68 -3.86 -0.94
CA SER A 376 -44.48 -4.88 -0.22
C SER A 376 -43.73 -6.22 -0.17
N ASN A 377 -43.54 -6.75 1.04
CA ASN A 377 -43.07 -8.11 1.29
C ASN A 377 -44.12 -9.12 0.88
N VAL A 378 -45.36 -8.86 1.29
CA VAL A 378 -46.53 -9.72 1.06
C VAL A 378 -46.80 -9.87 -0.43
N GLY A 379 -46.82 -8.75 -1.18
CA GLY A 379 -47.02 -8.78 -2.62
C GLY A 379 -45.88 -9.49 -3.35
N THR A 380 -44.63 -9.35 -2.88
CA THR A 380 -43.50 -10.07 -3.44
C THR A 380 -43.60 -11.59 -3.21
N ILE A 381 -43.98 -12.02 -2.02
CA ILE A 381 -44.21 -13.44 -1.72
C ILE A 381 -45.36 -13.99 -2.59
N GLN A 382 -46.49 -13.29 -2.72
CA GLN A 382 -47.60 -13.72 -3.57
C GLN A 382 -47.22 -13.88 -5.03
N ALA A 383 -46.47 -12.91 -5.58
CA ALA A 383 -45.94 -12.99 -6.94
C ALA A 383 -44.96 -14.14 -7.14
N SER A 384 -44.31 -14.62 -6.07
CA SER A 384 -43.30 -15.69 -6.12
C SER A 384 -43.87 -17.09 -5.81
N ASP A 385 -45.17 -17.27 -5.77
CA ASP A 385 -45.81 -18.54 -5.41
C ASP A 385 -45.37 -19.69 -6.31
N ASN A 386 -45.24 -19.44 -7.61
CA ASN A 386 -44.76 -20.41 -8.61
C ASN A 386 -43.25 -20.25 -8.96
N PHE A 387 -42.47 -19.56 -8.10
CA PHE A 387 -41.05 -19.36 -8.32
C PHE A 387 -40.25 -20.33 -7.45
N PRO A 388 -39.67 -21.42 -8.02
CA PRO A 388 -39.00 -22.48 -7.26
C PRO A 388 -37.79 -21.98 -6.48
N ASP A 389 -37.50 -22.59 -5.33
CA ASP A 389 -36.40 -22.20 -4.45
C ASP A 389 -35.03 -22.28 -5.14
N ASP A 390 -34.79 -23.30 -5.98
CA ASP A 390 -33.59 -23.45 -6.77
C ASP A 390 -33.41 -22.29 -7.78
N LYS A 391 -34.50 -21.79 -8.36
CA LYS A 391 -34.49 -20.61 -9.23
C LYS A 391 -34.24 -19.34 -8.45
N ARG A 392 -34.82 -19.17 -7.26
CA ARG A 392 -34.52 -18.03 -6.37
C ARG A 392 -33.02 -17.98 -6.06
N TYR A 393 -32.42 -19.11 -5.68
CA TYR A 393 -30.97 -19.23 -5.45
C TYR A 393 -30.16 -18.94 -6.72
N GLU A 394 -30.56 -19.49 -7.85
CA GLU A 394 -29.90 -19.31 -9.14
C GLU A 394 -29.80 -17.83 -9.53
N TYR A 395 -30.92 -17.08 -9.40
CA TYR A 395 -30.91 -15.66 -9.75
C TYR A 395 -30.11 -14.82 -8.78
N LEU A 396 -30.21 -15.04 -7.47
CA LEU A 396 -29.35 -14.37 -6.50
C LEU A 396 -27.87 -14.59 -6.85
N SER A 397 -27.48 -15.82 -7.15
CA SER A 397 -26.12 -16.17 -7.56
C SER A 397 -25.73 -15.52 -8.90
N LYS A 398 -26.62 -15.50 -9.90
CA LYS A 398 -26.40 -14.85 -11.20
C LYS A 398 -26.18 -13.35 -11.07
N PHE A 399 -26.87 -12.69 -10.14
CA PHE A 399 -26.67 -11.28 -9.79
C PHE A 399 -25.41 -11.04 -8.96
N GLY A 400 -24.62 -12.08 -8.65
CA GLY A 400 -23.31 -11.96 -7.98
C GLY A 400 -23.38 -12.04 -6.46
N ILE A 401 -24.55 -12.31 -5.87
CA ILE A 401 -24.69 -12.47 -4.42
C ILE A 401 -23.97 -13.74 -3.97
N GLY A 402 -23.20 -13.66 -2.89
CA GLY A 402 -22.39 -14.76 -2.38
C GLY A 402 -21.16 -15.09 -3.22
N GLN A 403 -20.77 -14.22 -4.18
CA GLN A 403 -19.62 -14.38 -5.05
C GLN A 403 -18.60 -13.28 -4.75
N PRO A 404 -17.28 -13.53 -4.76
CA PRO A 404 -16.29 -12.46 -4.63
C PRO A 404 -16.39 -11.50 -5.82
N SER A 405 -16.09 -10.21 -5.59
CA SER A 405 -16.00 -9.24 -6.68
C SER A 405 -14.78 -9.52 -7.58
N SER A 406 -14.78 -8.99 -8.80
CA SER A 406 -13.62 -9.04 -9.69
C SER A 406 -12.47 -8.12 -9.27
N LEU A 407 -12.63 -7.34 -8.23
CA LEU A 407 -11.59 -6.43 -7.69
C LEU A 407 -10.48 -7.19 -6.97
N HIS A 408 -10.79 -8.36 -6.40
CA HIS A 408 -9.86 -9.17 -5.61
C HIS A 408 -9.16 -8.40 -4.48
N LEU A 409 -9.87 -7.44 -3.87
CA LEU A 409 -9.31 -6.63 -2.78
C LEU A 409 -8.99 -7.51 -1.57
N PRO A 410 -7.83 -7.33 -0.94
CA PRO A 410 -7.46 -8.10 0.24
C PRO A 410 -8.49 -7.95 1.36
N GLY A 411 -8.93 -9.07 1.93
CA GLY A 411 -9.91 -9.10 3.02
C GLY A 411 -11.36 -8.85 2.60
N GLU A 412 -11.67 -8.87 1.30
CA GLU A 412 -13.05 -8.80 0.83
C GLU A 412 -13.88 -9.95 1.38
N SER A 413 -15.04 -9.62 1.98
CA SER A 413 -16.04 -10.61 2.39
C SER A 413 -17.02 -10.85 1.25
N GLN A 414 -17.20 -12.09 0.86
CA GLN A 414 -18.17 -12.47 -0.18
C GLN A 414 -19.62 -12.57 0.33
N GLY A 415 -19.88 -12.25 1.60
CA GLY A 415 -21.21 -12.46 2.20
C GLY A 415 -21.55 -13.94 2.35
N VAL A 416 -22.84 -14.21 2.59
CA VAL A 416 -23.35 -15.56 2.77
C VAL A 416 -24.62 -15.76 1.93
N LEU A 417 -24.60 -16.76 1.05
CA LEU A 417 -25.78 -17.23 0.32
C LEU A 417 -25.84 -18.76 0.47
N THR A 418 -26.69 -19.21 1.40
CA THR A 418 -26.89 -20.64 1.66
C THR A 418 -27.61 -21.29 0.46
N PRO A 419 -27.20 -22.49 0.00
CA PRO A 419 -27.90 -23.21 -1.05
C PRO A 419 -29.37 -23.48 -0.73
N ALA A 420 -30.24 -23.48 -1.75
CA ALA A 420 -31.69 -23.58 -1.60
C ALA A 420 -32.15 -24.82 -0.81
N ASN A 421 -31.46 -25.94 -0.97
CA ASN A 421 -31.79 -27.20 -0.27
C ASN A 421 -31.54 -27.16 1.27
N ALA A 422 -30.88 -26.12 1.74
CA ALA A 422 -30.64 -25.90 3.18
C ALA A 422 -31.53 -24.80 3.76
N TRP A 423 -32.47 -24.23 2.99
CA TRP A 423 -33.38 -23.22 3.48
C TRP A 423 -34.50 -23.86 4.33
N ASP A 424 -34.77 -23.21 5.45
CA ASP A 424 -35.95 -23.54 6.26
C ASP A 424 -37.23 -22.89 5.68
N GLY A 425 -38.37 -23.18 6.28
CA GLY A 425 -39.68 -22.64 5.85
C GLY A 425 -39.76 -21.11 5.90
N ARG A 426 -38.96 -20.44 6.73
CA ARG A 426 -38.88 -18.99 6.81
C ARG A 426 -37.95 -18.43 5.74
N THR A 427 -36.73 -18.95 5.65
CA THR A 427 -35.69 -18.49 4.75
C THR A 427 -36.13 -18.51 3.29
N ARG A 428 -36.85 -19.56 2.85
CA ARG A 428 -37.34 -19.68 1.48
C ARG A 428 -38.24 -18.52 1.02
N ASN A 429 -38.90 -17.82 1.98
CA ASN A 429 -39.70 -16.64 1.69
C ASN A 429 -38.96 -15.33 1.97
N THR A 430 -38.08 -15.27 2.99
CA THR A 430 -37.37 -14.04 3.33
C THR A 430 -36.29 -13.68 2.30
N VAL A 431 -35.72 -14.65 1.61
CA VAL A 431 -34.75 -14.40 0.50
C VAL A 431 -35.37 -13.60 -0.64
N LEU A 432 -36.71 -13.68 -0.83
CA LEU A 432 -37.42 -12.93 -1.87
C LEU A 432 -37.39 -11.42 -1.67
N PHE A 433 -37.24 -10.96 -0.42
CA PHE A 433 -37.19 -9.55 -0.08
C PHE A 433 -35.88 -9.14 0.62
N GLY A 434 -34.83 -9.94 0.44
CA GLY A 434 -33.47 -9.56 0.80
C GLY A 434 -33.05 -9.83 2.23
N GLN A 435 -33.68 -10.81 2.89
CA GLN A 435 -33.28 -11.31 4.20
C GLN A 435 -32.97 -12.80 4.14
N GLY A 436 -32.17 -13.30 5.09
CA GLY A 436 -31.71 -14.70 5.09
C GLY A 436 -30.49 -14.94 4.22
N TYR A 437 -29.90 -13.90 3.69
CA TYR A 437 -28.56 -13.88 3.06
C TYR A 437 -27.87 -12.55 3.29
N SER A 438 -26.55 -12.51 3.21
CA SER A 438 -25.78 -11.27 3.34
C SER A 438 -24.93 -10.99 2.11
N THR A 439 -24.69 -9.72 1.87
CA THR A 439 -23.88 -9.21 0.75
C THR A 439 -22.98 -8.08 1.24
N ASN A 440 -21.94 -7.74 0.51
CA ASN A 440 -21.18 -6.51 0.69
C ASN A 440 -21.68 -5.40 -0.26
N ALA A 441 -21.18 -4.18 -0.07
CA ALA A 441 -21.59 -3.04 -0.88
C ALA A 441 -21.19 -3.15 -2.36
N LEU A 442 -20.04 -3.76 -2.67
CA LEU A 442 -19.56 -3.96 -4.05
C LEU A 442 -20.47 -4.94 -4.81
N GLN A 443 -20.79 -6.08 -4.20
CA GLN A 443 -21.71 -7.05 -4.80
C GLN A 443 -23.08 -6.43 -5.07
N LEU A 444 -23.63 -5.70 -4.08
CA LEU A 444 -24.95 -5.08 -4.19
C LEU A 444 -24.97 -4.02 -5.30
N THR A 445 -23.92 -3.19 -5.39
CA THR A 445 -23.80 -2.16 -6.43
C THR A 445 -23.72 -2.79 -7.82
N ASN A 446 -22.87 -3.82 -8.00
CA ASN A 446 -22.74 -4.51 -9.29
C ASN A 446 -24.04 -5.25 -9.68
N ALA A 447 -24.75 -5.84 -8.72
CA ALA A 447 -26.05 -6.50 -8.95
C ALA A 447 -27.09 -5.50 -9.48
N ILE A 448 -27.16 -4.29 -8.92
CA ILE A 448 -28.05 -3.22 -9.40
C ILE A 448 -27.54 -2.66 -10.74
N ALA A 449 -26.23 -2.55 -10.95
CA ALA A 449 -25.63 -2.13 -12.23
C ALA A 449 -26.07 -3.03 -13.40
N VAL A 450 -26.31 -4.33 -13.16
CA VAL A 450 -26.89 -5.24 -14.18
C VAL A 450 -28.18 -4.70 -14.78
N VAL A 451 -29.10 -4.22 -13.92
CA VAL A 451 -30.37 -3.66 -14.38
C VAL A 451 -30.14 -2.41 -15.22
N ALA A 452 -29.30 -1.49 -14.73
CA ALA A 452 -28.98 -0.25 -15.42
C ALA A 452 -28.17 -0.47 -16.72
N ASN A 453 -27.47 -1.61 -16.84
CA ASN A 453 -26.66 -1.99 -18.00
C ASN A 453 -27.33 -3.05 -18.88
N LYS A 454 -28.65 -2.94 -19.10
CA LYS A 454 -29.39 -3.78 -20.04
C LYS A 454 -29.24 -5.28 -19.76
N GLY A 455 -29.19 -5.67 -18.50
CA GLY A 455 -29.11 -7.07 -18.05
C GLY A 455 -27.72 -7.69 -18.14
N VAL A 456 -26.67 -6.90 -18.37
CA VAL A 456 -25.29 -7.37 -18.49
C VAL A 456 -24.47 -6.92 -17.29
N MET A 457 -23.93 -7.87 -16.55
CA MET A 457 -22.95 -7.64 -15.50
C MET A 457 -21.59 -7.33 -16.11
N LYS A 458 -21.00 -6.21 -15.76
CA LYS A 458 -19.61 -5.87 -16.06
C LYS A 458 -18.72 -6.33 -14.92
N PRO A 459 -17.52 -6.88 -15.19
CA PRO A 459 -16.54 -7.05 -14.13
C PRO A 459 -16.19 -5.68 -13.56
N GLN A 460 -16.28 -5.54 -12.24
CA GLN A 460 -15.84 -4.34 -11.56
C GLN A 460 -14.33 -4.17 -11.68
N SER A 461 -13.85 -2.95 -11.79
CA SER A 461 -12.43 -2.63 -11.87
C SER A 461 -12.11 -1.41 -11.02
N ILE A 462 -10.96 -1.47 -10.31
CA ILE A 462 -10.41 -0.36 -9.54
C ILE A 462 -9.06 0.08 -10.08
N ILE A 463 -8.44 -0.73 -10.95
CA ILE A 463 -7.19 -0.43 -11.62
C ILE A 463 -7.48 -0.08 -13.08
N LYS A 464 -7.16 1.15 -13.48
CA LYS A 464 -7.35 1.66 -14.84
C LYS A 464 -6.20 1.27 -15.76
N SER A 465 -4.97 1.54 -15.31
CA SER A 465 -3.76 1.25 -16.08
C SER A 465 -2.53 1.08 -15.18
N VAL A 466 -1.52 0.46 -15.76
CA VAL A 466 -0.19 0.32 -15.18
C VAL A 466 0.82 0.96 -16.14
N THR A 467 1.66 1.86 -15.63
CA THR A 467 2.72 2.51 -16.41
C THR A 467 4.08 2.02 -15.91
N ALA A 468 4.79 1.29 -16.74
CA ALA A 468 6.13 0.78 -16.42
C ALA A 468 7.15 1.94 -16.26
N SER A 469 8.29 1.67 -15.61
CA SER A 469 9.37 2.65 -15.39
C SER A 469 9.92 3.27 -16.68
N ASN A 470 9.80 2.58 -17.81
CA ASN A 470 10.18 3.08 -19.15
C ASN A 470 9.08 3.95 -19.82
N GLY A 471 7.99 4.26 -19.13
CA GLY A 471 6.88 5.07 -19.62
C GLY A 471 5.83 4.32 -20.44
N ARG A 472 5.96 3.01 -20.66
CA ARG A 472 4.94 2.22 -21.38
C ARG A 472 3.72 2.03 -20.48
N GLU A 473 2.58 2.54 -20.95
CA GLU A 473 1.29 2.35 -20.28
C GLU A 473 0.56 1.13 -20.87
N GLU A 474 -0.03 0.33 -19.99
CA GLU A 474 -0.88 -0.80 -20.33
C GLU A 474 -2.21 -0.68 -19.56
N LYS A 475 -3.32 -0.69 -20.30
CA LYS A 475 -4.66 -0.69 -19.71
C LYS A 475 -4.97 -2.07 -19.15
N VAL A 476 -5.55 -2.09 -17.95
CA VAL A 476 -5.97 -3.34 -17.32
C VAL A 476 -7.29 -3.80 -17.93
N ASN A 477 -7.35 -5.06 -18.35
CA ASN A 477 -8.60 -5.69 -18.78
C ASN A 477 -9.28 -6.32 -17.55
N PRO A 478 -10.47 -5.85 -17.14
CA PRO A 478 -11.13 -6.36 -15.94
C PRO A 478 -11.77 -7.75 -16.15
N GLY A 479 -11.82 -8.27 -17.37
CA GLY A 479 -12.42 -9.56 -17.68
C GLY A 479 -13.63 -9.48 -18.61
N GLU A 480 -14.37 -10.60 -18.72
CA GLU A 480 -15.50 -10.71 -19.63
C GLU A 480 -16.83 -10.33 -18.97
N SER A 481 -17.70 -9.70 -19.75
CA SER A 481 -19.05 -9.34 -19.32
C SER A 481 -19.97 -10.56 -19.38
N LYS A 482 -20.94 -10.65 -18.45
CA LYS A 482 -21.87 -11.79 -18.36
C LYS A 482 -23.32 -11.28 -18.44
N ARG A 483 -24.13 -11.87 -19.32
CA ARG A 483 -25.56 -11.62 -19.34
C ARG A 483 -26.24 -12.35 -18.17
N VAL A 484 -26.99 -11.63 -17.38
CA VAL A 484 -27.73 -12.11 -16.21
C VAL A 484 -29.20 -12.27 -16.53
N VAL A 485 -29.80 -11.25 -17.16
CA VAL A 485 -31.16 -11.25 -17.67
C VAL A 485 -31.22 -10.62 -19.06
N ASP A 486 -32.32 -10.84 -19.78
CA ASP A 486 -32.53 -10.24 -21.08
C ASP A 486 -32.66 -8.70 -21.00
N GLU A 487 -32.32 -8.00 -22.08
CA GLU A 487 -32.41 -6.55 -22.14
C GLU A 487 -33.83 -6.03 -21.91
N SER A 488 -34.85 -6.75 -22.43
CA SER A 488 -36.25 -6.41 -22.20
C SER A 488 -36.63 -6.47 -20.71
N VAL A 489 -36.17 -7.51 -20.01
CA VAL A 489 -36.38 -7.66 -18.56
C VAL A 489 -35.70 -6.55 -17.77
N ALA A 490 -34.45 -6.24 -18.10
CA ALA A 490 -33.72 -5.16 -17.45
C ALA A 490 -34.39 -3.80 -17.66
N ASN A 491 -34.89 -3.51 -18.87
CA ASN A 491 -35.59 -2.27 -19.18
C ASN A 491 -36.93 -2.18 -18.43
N GLU A 492 -37.68 -3.27 -18.33
CA GLU A 492 -38.95 -3.33 -17.58
C GLU A 492 -38.71 -3.09 -16.08
N LEU A 493 -37.67 -3.70 -15.51
CA LEU A 493 -37.23 -3.45 -14.12
C LEU A 493 -36.79 -1.99 -13.92
N LEU A 494 -35.98 -1.45 -14.83
CA LEU A 494 -35.48 -0.08 -14.72
C LEU A 494 -36.64 0.93 -14.71
N ASN A 495 -37.63 0.75 -15.60
CA ASN A 495 -38.82 1.59 -15.64
C ASN A 495 -39.62 1.49 -14.31
N ALA A 496 -39.76 0.30 -13.74
CA ALA A 496 -40.41 0.13 -12.44
C ALA A 496 -39.62 0.79 -11.31
N MET A 497 -38.28 0.76 -11.35
CA MET A 497 -37.43 1.46 -10.37
C MET A 497 -37.46 2.98 -10.54
N GLU A 498 -37.74 3.51 -11.74
CA GLU A 498 -38.02 4.95 -11.93
C GLU A 498 -39.31 5.36 -11.22
N SER A 499 -40.39 4.57 -11.30
CA SER A 499 -41.63 4.89 -10.56
C SER A 499 -41.40 4.89 -9.04
N VAL A 500 -40.52 4.01 -8.53
CA VAL A 500 -40.09 4.07 -7.12
C VAL A 500 -39.42 5.41 -6.80
N ALA A 501 -38.50 5.89 -7.66
CA ALA A 501 -37.84 7.18 -7.44
C ALA A 501 -38.81 8.37 -7.53
N GLU A 502 -39.79 8.32 -8.43
CA GLU A 502 -40.86 9.32 -8.55
C GLU A 502 -41.74 9.35 -7.31
N HIS A 503 -42.11 8.19 -6.77
CA HIS A 503 -42.87 8.08 -5.53
C HIS A 503 -42.11 8.73 -4.35
N TYR A 504 -40.80 8.57 -4.30
CA TYR A 504 -39.91 9.16 -3.28
C TYR A 504 -39.19 10.40 -3.78
N GLN A 505 -39.75 11.18 -4.72
CA GLN A 505 -39.06 12.29 -5.41
C GLN A 505 -38.42 13.30 -4.45
N LYS A 506 -39.00 13.56 -3.30
CA LYS A 506 -38.46 14.47 -2.26
C LYS A 506 -37.09 14.01 -1.73
N PHE A 507 -36.78 12.73 -1.81
CA PHE A 507 -35.56 12.13 -1.28
C PHE A 507 -34.62 11.64 -2.38
N ALA A 508 -35.17 11.12 -3.48
CA ALA A 508 -34.41 10.49 -4.55
C ALA A 508 -34.30 11.33 -5.82
N GLY A 509 -35.15 12.35 -6.00
CA GLY A 509 -35.21 13.15 -7.23
C GLY A 509 -33.97 14.05 -7.39
N VAL A 510 -33.40 14.07 -8.61
CA VAL A 510 -32.31 14.97 -9.02
C VAL A 510 -32.79 15.76 -10.22
N SER A 511 -32.82 17.11 -10.10
CA SER A 511 -33.31 17.97 -11.19
C SER A 511 -32.49 17.80 -12.47
N GLY A 512 -33.17 17.55 -13.59
CA GLY A 512 -32.54 17.34 -14.89
C GLY A 512 -32.06 15.91 -15.16
N TYR A 513 -32.27 14.97 -14.20
CA TYR A 513 -31.89 13.55 -14.36
C TYR A 513 -33.10 12.63 -14.21
N ARG A 514 -33.10 11.54 -14.97
CA ARG A 514 -33.96 10.38 -14.67
C ARG A 514 -33.26 9.57 -13.60
N VAL A 515 -33.96 9.25 -12.53
CA VAL A 515 -33.43 8.48 -11.40
C VAL A 515 -34.26 7.22 -11.25
N ALA A 516 -33.59 6.08 -11.16
CA ALA A 516 -34.18 4.81 -10.76
C ALA A 516 -33.62 4.44 -9.39
N SER A 517 -34.47 4.02 -8.45
CA SER A 517 -34.03 3.72 -7.10
C SER A 517 -34.76 2.55 -6.46
N LYS A 518 -34.16 2.00 -5.42
CA LYS A 518 -34.83 1.09 -4.47
C LYS A 518 -34.22 1.25 -3.10
N SER A 519 -35.08 1.49 -2.10
CA SER A 519 -34.68 1.48 -0.70
C SER A 519 -34.64 0.06 -0.14
N GLY A 520 -33.76 -0.18 0.83
CA GLY A 520 -33.66 -1.41 1.61
C GLY A 520 -33.65 -1.10 3.11
N THR A 521 -34.29 -1.94 3.87
CA THR A 521 -34.21 -1.95 5.33
C THR A 521 -34.16 -3.40 5.78
N ALA A 522 -33.20 -3.73 6.62
CA ALA A 522 -33.05 -5.04 7.20
C ALA A 522 -32.74 -4.92 8.68
N GLU A 523 -33.09 -5.94 9.43
CA GLU A 523 -32.73 -6.04 10.84
C GLU A 523 -31.31 -6.53 10.96
N ILE A 524 -30.55 -5.91 11.89
CA ILE A 524 -29.24 -6.43 12.29
C ILE A 524 -29.47 -7.29 13.52
N VAL A 525 -29.24 -8.60 13.41
CA VAL A 525 -29.30 -9.55 14.51
C VAL A 525 -28.00 -9.54 15.30
#